data_50bf6c2ddf582b3b5247a28329e48eaa
#
_entry.id   50bf6c2ddf582b3b5247a28329e48eaa
#
_cell.length_a   1.000
_cell.length_b   1.000
_cell.length_c   1.000
_cell.angle_alpha   90.00
_cell.angle_beta   90.00
_cell.angle_gamma   90.00
#
_symmetry.space_group_name_H-M   'P 1'
#
loop_
_entity.id
_entity.type
_entity.pdbx_description
1 polymer ?
#
loop_
_entity_poly.entity_id
_entity_poly.type
_entity_poly.pdbx_seq_one_letter_code
_entity_poly.pdbx_strand_id
1 'polypeptide(L)'
;MPPTAQVYPLVWNKACDIYVTRFLADVGFGKALFDDPASQYAIKLNDEVKIYEYLLEKEGTISKQDYGLNTSDAKDMIGIESPIIYKNGEQNEYAETFSHAITHSMKKAVSEVGGHDFSEKKDTAITKAAQWFLAHYPLLGGLASSFKIIEDIDICHRYEIHIAAVDANHGEIYANPSCGLTLEEWKFVLAHEYLHAGLCHHERCQGRDRYLWNVACDYVINDWLHEMRIGDMPEEELLYDESLHNMSAEAIYDLIVKEMRKFKKHATFRGYDQGDIFGSNGPHFEGIR
;
A
#
# COMPACT_ATOMS: atom_id res chain seq x y z
N MET A 1 -19.78 12.42 -10.39
CA MET A 1 -20.73 12.37 -11.53
C MET A 1 -20.92 13.79 -12.05
N PRO A 2 -20.76 14.04 -13.35
CA PRO A 2 -20.97 15.38 -13.91
C PRO A 2 -22.45 15.79 -13.79
N PRO A 3 -22.76 17.07 -13.60
CA PRO A 3 -24.14 17.53 -13.43
C PRO A 3 -25.08 17.16 -14.59
N THR A 4 -24.55 17.07 -15.79
CA THR A 4 -25.32 16.70 -17.00
C THR A 4 -25.65 15.21 -17.09
N ALA A 5 -25.01 14.34 -16.28
CA ALA A 5 -25.28 12.89 -16.28
C ALA A 5 -26.72 12.56 -15.84
N GLN A 6 -27.36 13.44 -15.05
CA GLN A 6 -28.77 13.31 -14.69
C GLN A 6 -29.71 13.56 -15.88
N VAL A 7 -29.29 14.37 -16.84
CA VAL A 7 -30.04 14.70 -18.04
C VAL A 7 -29.88 13.60 -19.10
N TYR A 8 -28.71 13.00 -19.18
CA TYR A 8 -28.39 11.94 -20.15
C TYR A 8 -27.88 10.67 -19.44
N PRO A 9 -28.73 10.02 -18.61
CA PRO A 9 -28.33 8.90 -17.76
C PRO A 9 -27.80 7.69 -18.56
N LEU A 10 -28.36 7.44 -19.73
CA LEU A 10 -27.96 6.33 -20.60
C LEU A 10 -26.52 6.53 -21.15
N VAL A 11 -26.17 7.77 -21.50
CA VAL A 11 -24.84 8.11 -21.99
C VAL A 11 -23.81 7.98 -20.86
N TRP A 12 -24.21 8.38 -19.66
CA TRP A 12 -23.37 8.22 -18.47
C TRP A 12 -23.13 6.75 -18.16
N ASN A 13 -24.21 5.93 -18.15
CA ASN A 13 -24.06 4.49 -17.92
C ASN A 13 -23.09 3.86 -18.93
N LYS A 14 -23.24 4.16 -20.23
CA LYS A 14 -22.33 3.66 -21.26
C LYS A 14 -20.87 4.09 -21.02
N ALA A 15 -20.64 5.33 -20.59
CA ALA A 15 -19.29 5.80 -20.26
C ALA A 15 -18.68 5.02 -19.11
N CYS A 16 -19.47 4.74 -18.07
CA CYS A 16 -19.05 3.93 -16.93
C CYS A 16 -18.76 2.47 -17.33
N ASP A 17 -19.63 1.87 -18.17
CA ASP A 17 -19.44 0.49 -18.66
C ASP A 17 -18.16 0.35 -19.47
N ILE A 18 -17.85 1.32 -20.33
CA ILE A 18 -16.59 1.36 -21.07
C ILE A 18 -15.39 1.42 -20.11
N TYR A 19 -15.46 2.29 -19.11
CA TYR A 19 -14.39 2.42 -18.13
C TYR A 19 -14.19 1.14 -17.32
N VAL A 20 -15.28 0.59 -16.76
CA VAL A 20 -15.26 -0.65 -15.96
C VAL A 20 -14.76 -1.84 -16.78
N THR A 21 -15.23 -2.00 -18.01
CA THR A 21 -14.82 -3.11 -18.90
C THR A 21 -13.29 -3.04 -19.15
N ARG A 22 -12.76 -1.86 -19.41
CA ARG A 22 -11.31 -1.66 -19.59
C ARG A 22 -10.53 -1.94 -18.32
N PHE A 23 -10.99 -1.40 -17.21
CA PHE A 23 -10.35 -1.65 -15.91
C PHE A 23 -10.28 -3.15 -15.61
N LEU A 24 -11.36 -3.90 -15.80
CA LEU A 24 -11.39 -5.33 -15.58
C LEU A 24 -10.46 -6.10 -16.55
N ALA A 25 -10.37 -5.65 -17.81
CA ALA A 25 -9.45 -6.22 -18.79
C ALA A 25 -7.98 -5.95 -18.41
N ASP A 26 -7.66 -4.73 -17.98
CA ASP A 26 -6.31 -4.34 -17.59
C ASP A 26 -5.81 -5.10 -16.35
N VAL A 27 -6.69 -5.37 -15.38
CA VAL A 27 -6.37 -6.21 -14.21
C VAL A 27 -6.46 -7.71 -14.49
N GLY A 28 -6.84 -8.12 -15.71
CA GLY A 28 -6.96 -9.53 -16.09
C GLY A 28 -8.09 -10.29 -15.36
N PHE A 29 -9.13 -9.58 -14.92
CA PHE A 29 -10.21 -10.16 -14.12
C PHE A 29 -11.37 -10.67 -14.98
N GLY A 30 -11.40 -11.99 -15.15
CA GLY A 30 -12.46 -12.64 -15.91
C GLY A 30 -12.32 -12.49 -17.42
N LYS A 31 -13.44 -12.73 -18.15
CA LYS A 31 -13.54 -12.56 -19.59
C LYS A 31 -14.71 -11.65 -19.88
N ALA A 32 -14.47 -10.62 -20.66
CA ALA A 32 -15.53 -9.71 -21.11
C ALA A 32 -16.65 -10.50 -21.82
N LEU A 33 -17.89 -10.22 -21.44
CA LEU A 33 -19.08 -10.83 -22.06
C LEU A 33 -19.35 -10.24 -23.44
N PHE A 34 -18.93 -9.02 -23.69
CA PHE A 34 -19.11 -8.27 -24.91
C PHE A 34 -17.78 -7.67 -25.37
N ASP A 35 -17.64 -7.43 -26.66
CA ASP A 35 -16.53 -6.65 -27.19
C ASP A 35 -16.60 -5.24 -26.61
N ASP A 36 -15.43 -4.65 -26.29
CA ASP A 36 -15.36 -3.29 -25.76
C ASP A 36 -16.10 -2.32 -26.69
N PRO A 37 -17.24 -1.73 -26.24
CA PRO A 37 -18.00 -0.78 -27.07
C PRO A 37 -17.13 0.40 -27.55
N ALA A 38 -16.09 0.73 -26.80
CA ALA A 38 -15.17 1.79 -27.16
C ALA A 38 -14.25 1.44 -28.32
N SER A 39 -14.07 0.15 -28.64
CA SER A 39 -13.29 -0.25 -29.81
C SER A 39 -13.92 0.28 -31.12
N GLN A 40 -15.26 0.38 -31.17
CA GLN A 40 -15.99 0.93 -32.31
C GLN A 40 -15.75 2.43 -32.49
N TYR A 41 -15.45 3.15 -31.42
CA TYR A 41 -15.28 4.61 -31.45
C TYR A 41 -13.82 5.03 -31.38
N ALA A 42 -12.86 4.10 -31.33
CA ALA A 42 -11.44 4.38 -31.14
C ALA A 42 -11.15 5.29 -29.93
N ILE A 43 -11.95 5.19 -28.86
CA ILE A 43 -11.82 6.02 -27.67
C ILE A 43 -10.60 5.51 -26.85
N LYS A 44 -9.58 6.35 -26.72
CA LYS A 44 -8.37 6.06 -25.92
C LYS A 44 -8.41 6.65 -24.50
N LEU A 45 -9.55 7.24 -24.13
CA LEU A 45 -9.69 7.93 -22.84
C LEU A 45 -9.90 6.90 -21.72
N ASN A 46 -9.20 7.07 -20.59
CA ASN A 46 -9.30 6.26 -19.38
C ASN A 46 -9.87 7.07 -18.20
N ASP A 47 -10.95 7.81 -18.46
CA ASP A 47 -11.64 8.64 -17.47
C ASP A 47 -13.11 8.67 -17.88
N GLU A 48 -13.99 8.24 -16.98
CA GLU A 48 -15.42 8.09 -17.28
C GLU A 48 -16.08 9.43 -17.63
N VAL A 49 -15.62 10.54 -17.04
CA VAL A 49 -16.18 11.88 -17.36
C VAL A 49 -15.77 12.30 -18.76
N LYS A 50 -14.52 12.09 -19.15
CA LYS A 50 -14.04 12.39 -20.51
C LYS A 50 -14.67 11.50 -21.57
N ILE A 51 -14.88 10.22 -21.24
CA ILE A 51 -15.61 9.30 -22.13
C ILE A 51 -17.05 9.78 -22.31
N TYR A 52 -17.71 10.18 -21.22
CA TYR A 52 -19.06 10.72 -21.26
C TYR A 52 -19.16 12.00 -22.12
N GLU A 53 -18.28 12.96 -21.91
CA GLU A 53 -18.23 14.19 -22.72
C GLU A 53 -18.02 13.87 -24.21
N TYR A 54 -17.09 12.97 -24.52
CA TYR A 54 -16.87 12.50 -25.89
C TYR A 54 -18.09 11.88 -26.53
N LEU A 55 -18.82 11.03 -25.78
CA LEU A 55 -20.05 10.39 -26.28
C LEU A 55 -21.16 11.41 -26.50
N LEU A 56 -21.30 12.42 -25.65
CA LEU A 56 -22.25 13.52 -25.85
C LEU A 56 -21.98 14.34 -27.10
N GLU A 57 -20.71 14.60 -27.40
CA GLU A 57 -20.31 15.36 -28.61
C GLU A 57 -20.56 14.57 -29.91
N LYS A 58 -20.36 13.24 -29.86
CA LYS A 58 -20.41 12.39 -31.07
C LYS A 58 -21.81 11.90 -31.44
N GLU A 59 -22.67 11.66 -30.49
CA GLU A 59 -23.84 10.81 -30.72
C GLU A 59 -25.18 11.45 -30.40
N GLY A 60 -25.37 12.69 -30.18
CA GLY A 60 -26.69 13.37 -29.98
C GLY A 60 -27.92 12.48 -29.63
N THR A 61 -27.89 11.21 -30.00
CA THR A 61 -28.88 10.16 -29.69
C THR A 61 -28.24 8.79 -29.74
N ILE A 62 -28.06 8.16 -28.59
CA ILE A 62 -27.51 6.81 -28.47
C ILE A 62 -28.64 5.79 -28.59
N SER A 63 -28.47 4.79 -29.45
CA SER A 63 -29.43 3.68 -29.63
C SER A 63 -29.51 2.80 -28.38
N LYS A 64 -30.73 2.37 -28.00
CA LYS A 64 -30.95 1.46 -26.87
C LYS A 64 -30.24 0.11 -26.98
N GLN A 65 -29.76 -0.26 -28.15
CA GLN A 65 -29.07 -1.53 -28.40
C GLN A 65 -27.61 -1.56 -27.97
N ASP A 66 -27.05 -0.39 -27.61
CA ASP A 66 -25.63 -0.24 -27.28
C ASP A 66 -25.32 -0.25 -25.75
N TYR A 67 -26.29 -0.69 -24.95
CA TYR A 67 -26.14 -0.62 -23.48
C TYR A 67 -25.84 -1.99 -22.89
N GLY A 68 -24.70 -2.10 -22.26
CA GLY A 68 -24.19 -3.15 -21.41
C GLY A 68 -25.07 -4.36 -21.06
N LEU A 69 -25.07 -4.81 -19.84
CA LEU A 69 -25.77 -6.01 -19.37
C LEU A 69 -27.31 -5.88 -19.33
N ASN A 70 -27.83 -4.66 -19.28
CA ASN A 70 -29.27 -4.40 -19.19
C ASN A 70 -29.79 -3.67 -20.41
N THR A 71 -30.33 -4.44 -21.33
CA THR A 71 -30.85 -3.94 -22.64
C THR A 71 -32.17 -3.19 -22.54
N SER A 72 -32.90 -3.24 -21.42
CA SER A 72 -34.26 -2.67 -21.35
C SER A 72 -34.29 -1.19 -20.95
N ASP A 73 -33.48 -0.76 -19.95
CA ASP A 73 -33.59 0.58 -19.40
C ASP A 73 -32.26 1.19 -18.90
N ALA A 74 -31.12 0.55 -19.15
CA ALA A 74 -29.81 0.96 -18.66
C ALA A 74 -29.75 1.18 -17.12
N LYS A 75 -30.48 0.36 -16.38
CA LYS A 75 -30.63 0.47 -14.93
C LYS A 75 -29.77 -0.54 -14.16
N ASP A 76 -28.62 -0.85 -14.66
CA ASP A 76 -27.58 -1.58 -13.93
C ASP A 76 -26.85 -0.70 -12.92
N MET A 77 -27.08 0.61 -12.98
CA MET A 77 -26.51 1.59 -12.07
C MET A 77 -27.56 2.12 -11.09
N ILE A 78 -27.37 1.84 -9.81
CA ILE A 78 -28.23 2.36 -8.73
C ILE A 78 -27.86 3.82 -8.44
N GLY A 79 -28.87 4.68 -8.25
CA GLY A 79 -28.69 6.07 -7.84
C GLY A 79 -28.37 7.05 -8.97
N ILE A 80 -28.44 6.63 -10.23
CA ILE A 80 -28.20 7.52 -11.39
C ILE A 80 -29.23 8.67 -11.46
N GLU A 81 -30.48 8.41 -11.08
CA GLU A 81 -31.57 9.40 -11.07
C GLU A 81 -31.59 10.23 -9.76
N SER A 82 -31.01 9.66 -8.71
CA SER A 82 -30.95 10.29 -7.36
C SER A 82 -29.57 10.09 -6.80
N PRO A 83 -28.58 10.92 -7.16
CA PRO A 83 -27.20 10.74 -6.75
C PRO A 83 -27.10 10.81 -5.22
N ILE A 84 -26.35 9.85 -4.66
CA ILE A 84 -26.03 9.86 -3.24
C ILE A 84 -25.04 10.99 -3.01
N ILE A 85 -25.44 11.98 -2.23
CA ILE A 85 -24.59 13.10 -1.86
C ILE A 85 -24.06 12.82 -0.46
N TYR A 86 -22.75 12.56 -0.37
CA TYR A 86 -22.05 12.45 0.92
C TYR A 86 -21.73 13.84 1.45
N LYS A 87 -22.07 14.10 2.69
CA LYS A 87 -21.60 15.30 3.38
C LYS A 87 -20.13 15.13 3.78
N ASN A 88 -19.40 16.23 3.92
CA ASN A 88 -18.03 16.19 4.40
C ASN A 88 -17.97 15.45 5.76
N GLY A 89 -17.22 14.35 5.81
CA GLY A 89 -17.08 13.50 6.99
C GLY A 89 -18.01 12.29 7.06
N GLU A 90 -18.94 12.12 6.12
CA GLU A 90 -19.70 10.87 6.00
C GLU A 90 -18.87 9.81 5.26
N GLN A 91 -18.84 8.59 5.82
CA GLN A 91 -18.15 7.44 5.18
C GLN A 91 -18.94 6.98 3.97
N ASN A 92 -18.23 6.69 2.89
CA ASN A 92 -18.82 6.07 1.70
C ASN A 92 -18.80 4.55 1.85
N GLU A 93 -19.90 3.96 2.32
CA GLU A 93 -20.01 2.50 2.54
C GLU A 93 -19.70 1.68 1.28
N TYR A 94 -20.01 2.19 0.08
CA TYR A 94 -19.69 1.49 -1.19
C TYR A 94 -18.19 1.53 -1.47
N ALA A 95 -17.53 2.64 -1.21
CA ALA A 95 -16.07 2.74 -1.37
C ALA A 95 -15.35 1.83 -0.36
N GLU A 96 -15.84 1.75 0.87
CA GLU A 96 -15.32 0.82 1.88
C GLU A 96 -15.51 -0.64 1.45
N THR A 97 -16.73 -1.01 1.03
CA THR A 97 -17.02 -2.37 0.55
C THR A 97 -16.15 -2.74 -0.65
N PHE A 98 -15.97 -1.82 -1.60
CA PHE A 98 -15.09 -2.03 -2.75
C PHE A 98 -13.63 -2.19 -2.34
N SER A 99 -13.14 -1.34 -1.43
CA SER A 99 -11.79 -1.42 -0.87
C SER A 99 -11.56 -2.77 -0.18
N HIS A 100 -12.54 -3.23 0.62
CA HIS A 100 -12.48 -4.56 1.25
C HIS A 100 -12.45 -5.69 0.24
N ALA A 101 -13.25 -5.62 -0.83
CA ALA A 101 -13.28 -6.64 -1.87
C ALA A 101 -11.94 -6.72 -2.63
N ILE A 102 -11.36 -5.57 -3.00
CA ILE A 102 -10.03 -5.50 -3.63
C ILE A 102 -8.97 -6.06 -2.70
N THR A 103 -8.97 -5.65 -1.43
CA THR A 103 -8.02 -6.15 -0.43
C THR A 103 -8.11 -7.67 -0.27
N HIS A 104 -9.33 -8.21 -0.20
CA HIS A 104 -9.54 -9.66 -0.11
C HIS A 104 -8.99 -10.40 -1.35
N SER A 105 -9.27 -9.87 -2.53
CA SER A 105 -8.80 -10.45 -3.80
C SER A 105 -7.27 -10.39 -3.92
N MET A 106 -6.66 -9.28 -3.52
CA MET A 106 -5.19 -9.15 -3.50
C MET A 106 -4.55 -10.11 -2.51
N LYS A 107 -5.09 -10.23 -1.29
CA LYS A 107 -4.62 -11.20 -0.29
C LYS A 107 -4.66 -12.63 -0.85
N LYS A 108 -5.77 -13.01 -1.47
CA LYS A 108 -5.93 -14.32 -2.08
C LYS A 108 -4.91 -14.55 -3.20
N ALA A 109 -4.72 -13.58 -4.08
CA ALA A 109 -3.73 -13.67 -5.16
C ALA A 109 -2.30 -13.80 -4.62
N VAL A 110 -1.92 -13.00 -3.62
CA VAL A 110 -0.60 -13.06 -2.96
C VAL A 110 -0.40 -14.40 -2.26
N SER A 111 -1.41 -14.91 -1.57
CA SER A 111 -1.41 -16.24 -0.94
C SER A 111 -1.19 -17.36 -1.96
N GLU A 112 -1.89 -17.31 -3.09
CA GLU A 112 -1.77 -18.33 -4.15
C GLU A 112 -0.40 -18.30 -4.85
N VAL A 113 0.17 -17.12 -5.10
CA VAL A 113 1.44 -16.95 -5.80
C VAL A 113 2.64 -17.11 -4.86
N GLY A 114 2.54 -16.58 -3.65
CA GLY A 114 3.64 -16.55 -2.67
C GLY A 114 3.70 -17.75 -1.73
N GLY A 115 2.75 -18.69 -1.79
CA GLY A 115 2.65 -19.79 -0.84
C GLY A 115 2.35 -19.32 0.60
N HIS A 116 1.80 -18.12 0.74
CA HIS A 116 1.49 -17.50 2.03
C HIS A 116 0.05 -17.81 2.40
N ASP A 117 -0.15 -18.66 3.39
CA ASP A 117 -1.48 -18.94 3.91
C ASP A 117 -1.90 -17.87 4.91
N PHE A 118 -2.66 -16.89 4.42
CA PHE A 118 -3.31 -15.89 5.28
C PHE A 118 -4.61 -16.42 5.93
N SER A 119 -5.01 -17.66 5.61
CA SER A 119 -6.35 -18.18 5.99
C SER A 119 -6.43 -18.68 7.43
N GLU A 120 -5.31 -19.02 8.08
CA GLU A 120 -5.31 -19.62 9.41
C GLU A 120 -4.63 -18.80 10.52
N LYS A 121 -3.97 -17.68 10.21
CA LYS A 121 -3.36 -16.85 11.25
C LYS A 121 -4.39 -15.98 11.93
N LYS A 122 -4.35 -15.97 13.27
CA LYS A 122 -5.09 -15.03 14.10
C LYS A 122 -4.93 -13.62 13.57
N ASP A 123 -6.02 -12.84 13.54
CA ASP A 123 -6.04 -11.40 13.25
C ASP A 123 -5.25 -10.63 14.32
N THR A 124 -3.93 -10.63 14.19
CA THR A 124 -3.04 -9.88 15.08
C THR A 124 -3.07 -8.39 14.71
N ALA A 125 -2.59 -7.53 15.60
CA ALA A 125 -2.41 -6.11 15.29
C ALA A 125 -1.44 -5.93 14.10
N ILE A 126 -0.42 -6.78 13.98
CA ILE A 126 0.57 -6.78 12.91
C ILE A 126 -0.10 -7.08 11.57
N THR A 127 -0.86 -8.20 11.48
CA THR A 127 -1.55 -8.56 10.23
C THR A 127 -2.60 -7.54 9.84
N LYS A 128 -3.32 -6.94 10.78
CA LYS A 128 -4.27 -5.84 10.53
C LYS A 128 -3.58 -4.59 9.99
N ALA A 129 -2.43 -4.22 10.52
CA ALA A 129 -1.63 -3.10 10.03
C ALA A 129 -1.16 -3.34 8.58
N ALA A 130 -0.64 -4.53 8.27
CA ALA A 130 -0.24 -4.89 6.90
C ALA A 130 -1.43 -4.83 5.93
N GLN A 131 -2.58 -5.33 6.33
CA GLN A 131 -3.81 -5.29 5.54
C GLN A 131 -4.27 -3.86 5.27
N TRP A 132 -4.09 -2.97 6.24
CA TRP A 132 -4.45 -1.57 6.10
C TRP A 132 -3.66 -0.89 4.96
N PHE A 133 -2.35 -1.18 4.80
CA PHE A 133 -1.56 -0.63 3.68
C PHE A 133 -2.09 -1.09 2.32
N LEU A 134 -2.47 -2.36 2.20
CA LEU A 134 -3.04 -2.89 0.95
C LEU A 134 -4.36 -2.21 0.58
N ALA A 135 -5.18 -1.85 1.59
CA ALA A 135 -6.50 -1.28 1.38
C ALA A 135 -6.53 0.25 1.24
N HIS A 136 -5.67 0.95 1.99
CA HIS A 136 -5.83 2.39 2.21
C HIS A 136 -4.63 3.23 1.78
N TYR A 137 -3.46 2.60 1.56
CA TYR A 137 -2.24 3.34 1.28
C TYR A 137 -1.50 2.81 0.04
N PRO A 138 -1.97 3.12 -1.19
CA PRO A 138 -1.44 2.55 -2.43
C PRO A 138 0.07 2.73 -2.62
N LEU A 139 0.64 3.83 -2.12
CA LEU A 139 2.08 4.11 -2.23
C LEU A 139 2.94 3.00 -1.60
N LEU A 140 2.57 2.54 -0.40
CA LEU A 140 3.27 1.45 0.30
C LEU A 140 2.58 0.09 0.10
N GLY A 141 1.38 0.06 -0.48
CA GLY A 141 0.61 -1.17 -0.72
C GLY A 141 1.34 -2.15 -1.63
N GLY A 142 2.05 -1.64 -2.64
CA GLY A 142 2.90 -2.46 -3.52
C GLY A 142 4.02 -3.15 -2.74
N LEU A 143 4.71 -2.43 -1.85
CA LEU A 143 5.72 -3.00 -0.97
C LEU A 143 5.09 -3.97 0.03
N ALA A 144 3.98 -3.59 0.68
CA ALA A 144 3.27 -4.45 1.62
C ALA A 144 2.85 -5.80 1.00
N SER A 145 2.48 -5.82 -0.27
CA SER A 145 2.14 -7.06 -1.00
C SER A 145 3.35 -7.94 -1.32
N SER A 146 4.55 -7.35 -1.36
CA SER A 146 5.79 -8.04 -1.75
C SER A 146 6.51 -8.67 -0.56
N PHE A 147 6.14 -8.30 0.66
CA PHE A 147 6.81 -8.78 1.88
C PHE A 147 5.95 -9.78 2.64
N LYS A 148 6.59 -10.88 3.04
CA LYS A 148 6.03 -11.84 3.99
C LYS A 148 6.32 -11.39 5.41
N ILE A 149 5.28 -11.27 6.23
CA ILE A 149 5.44 -10.98 7.65
C ILE A 149 5.55 -12.27 8.44
N ILE A 150 6.60 -12.37 9.24
CA ILE A 150 6.93 -13.51 10.09
C ILE A 150 6.80 -13.08 11.55
N GLU A 151 5.75 -13.59 12.20
CA GLU A 151 5.44 -13.35 13.62
C GLU A 151 5.90 -14.56 14.43
N ASP A 152 7.22 -14.66 14.66
CA ASP A 152 7.83 -15.79 15.38
C ASP A 152 8.72 -15.29 16.51
N ILE A 153 8.30 -15.56 17.76
CA ILE A 153 9.00 -15.10 18.97
C ILE A 153 10.39 -15.73 19.10
N ASP A 154 10.52 -17.01 18.73
CA ASP A 154 11.79 -17.73 18.86
C ASP A 154 12.83 -17.20 17.85
N ILE A 155 12.40 -16.86 16.66
CA ILE A 155 13.24 -16.18 15.66
C ILE A 155 13.61 -14.80 16.18
N CYS A 156 12.66 -14.02 16.66
CA CYS A 156 12.94 -12.67 17.19
C CYS A 156 13.94 -12.72 18.35
N HIS A 157 13.79 -13.66 19.28
CA HIS A 157 14.76 -13.83 20.38
C HIS A 157 16.13 -14.26 19.87
N ARG A 158 16.19 -15.18 18.92
CA ARG A 158 17.48 -15.69 18.39
C ARG A 158 18.29 -14.60 17.70
N TYR A 159 17.61 -13.71 17.00
CA TYR A 159 18.24 -12.61 16.22
C TYR A 159 18.17 -11.26 16.91
N GLU A 160 17.78 -11.24 18.20
CA GLU A 160 17.70 -10.03 19.02
C GLU A 160 16.84 -8.94 18.40
N ILE A 161 15.70 -9.34 17.77
CA ILE A 161 14.72 -8.43 17.20
C ILE A 161 13.75 -8.00 18.29
N HIS A 162 13.85 -6.75 18.72
CA HIS A 162 12.99 -6.22 19.79
C HIS A 162 11.59 -5.88 19.27
N ILE A 163 11.49 -5.22 18.13
CA ILE A 163 10.23 -4.80 17.53
C ILE A 163 10.08 -5.44 16.14
N ALA A 164 10.87 -5.01 15.16
CA ALA A 164 10.83 -5.55 13.81
C ALA A 164 12.20 -5.48 13.12
N ALA A 165 12.35 -6.19 12.00
CA ALA A 165 13.49 -6.06 11.11
C ALA A 165 13.15 -6.58 9.71
N VAL A 166 13.62 -5.92 8.66
CA VAL A 166 13.40 -6.30 7.27
C VAL A 166 14.58 -7.04 6.66
N ASP A 167 14.30 -8.15 5.97
CA ASP A 167 15.20 -8.80 5.03
C ASP A 167 14.72 -8.51 3.60
N ALA A 168 15.26 -7.45 3.01
CA ALA A 168 14.87 -7.01 1.68
C ALA A 168 15.27 -8.02 0.58
N ASN A 169 16.31 -8.83 0.80
CA ASN A 169 16.77 -9.82 -0.17
C ASN A 169 15.81 -11.01 -0.29
N HIS A 170 15.19 -11.39 0.81
CA HIS A 170 14.26 -12.52 0.86
C HIS A 170 12.78 -12.08 0.84
N GLY A 171 12.51 -10.78 0.88
CA GLY A 171 11.14 -10.26 0.94
C GLY A 171 10.43 -10.61 2.25
N GLU A 172 11.15 -10.58 3.37
CA GLU A 172 10.63 -10.96 4.68
C GLU A 172 10.76 -9.81 5.69
N ILE A 173 9.71 -9.65 6.52
CA ILE A 173 9.73 -8.77 7.68
C ILE A 173 9.48 -9.61 8.92
N TYR A 174 10.42 -9.60 9.83
CA TYR A 174 10.33 -10.26 11.13
C TYR A 174 9.73 -9.27 12.13
N ALA A 175 8.59 -9.60 12.66
CA ALA A 175 7.87 -8.75 13.60
C ALA A 175 7.67 -9.48 14.93
N ASN A 176 8.08 -8.86 16.03
CA ASN A 176 8.00 -9.46 17.36
C ASN A 176 6.59 -9.25 17.96
N PRO A 177 5.77 -10.31 18.05
CA PRO A 177 4.40 -10.17 18.54
C PRO A 177 4.34 -9.91 20.07
N SER A 178 5.46 -10.03 20.78
CA SER A 178 5.52 -9.84 22.24
C SER A 178 5.81 -8.40 22.66
N CYS A 179 6.11 -7.48 21.73
CA CYS A 179 6.44 -6.09 22.07
C CYS A 179 5.25 -5.25 22.56
N GLY A 180 4.01 -5.74 22.37
CA GLY A 180 2.80 -5.13 22.94
C GLY A 180 2.32 -3.86 22.26
N LEU A 181 2.78 -3.56 21.05
CA LEU A 181 2.40 -2.36 20.30
C LEU A 181 0.93 -2.40 19.85
N THR A 182 0.32 -1.22 19.79
CA THR A 182 -1.02 -1.00 19.26
C THR A 182 -1.08 -1.17 17.75
N LEU A 183 -2.28 -1.15 17.17
CA LEU A 183 -2.46 -1.18 15.71
C LEU A 183 -1.82 0.02 15.02
N GLU A 184 -1.97 1.22 15.60
CA GLU A 184 -1.42 2.45 15.01
C GLU A 184 0.11 2.46 15.06
N GLU A 185 0.70 2.00 16.17
CA GLU A 185 2.15 1.83 16.26
C GLU A 185 2.66 0.78 15.27
N TRP A 186 1.95 -0.33 15.08
CA TRP A 186 2.30 -1.32 14.06
C TRP A 186 2.21 -0.78 12.63
N LYS A 187 1.28 0.14 12.33
CA LYS A 187 1.28 0.84 11.04
C LYS A 187 2.56 1.63 10.84
N PHE A 188 2.99 2.37 11.86
CA PHE A 188 4.25 3.11 11.80
C PHE A 188 5.44 2.18 11.58
N VAL A 189 5.57 1.13 12.39
CA VAL A 189 6.67 0.16 12.30
C VAL A 189 6.72 -0.53 10.94
N LEU A 190 5.60 -1.03 10.42
CA LEU A 190 5.60 -1.68 9.11
C LEU A 190 5.91 -0.70 7.97
N ALA A 191 5.44 0.55 8.03
CA ALA A 191 5.81 1.57 7.06
C ALA A 191 7.31 1.85 7.09
N HIS A 192 7.90 1.88 8.27
CA HIS A 192 9.34 2.04 8.47
C HIS A 192 10.13 0.92 7.78
N GLU A 193 9.76 -0.34 8.00
CA GLU A 193 10.40 -1.50 7.37
C GLU A 193 10.21 -1.49 5.83
N TYR A 194 9.02 -1.16 5.35
CA TYR A 194 8.76 -1.03 3.92
C TYR A 194 9.63 0.06 3.28
N LEU A 195 9.85 1.18 3.96
CA LEU A 195 10.70 2.26 3.45
C LEU A 195 12.18 1.88 3.46
N HIS A 196 12.67 1.13 4.44
CA HIS A 196 14.02 0.58 4.39
C HIS A 196 14.26 -0.23 3.12
N ALA A 197 13.33 -1.11 2.78
CA ALA A 197 13.41 -1.92 1.58
C ALA A 197 13.21 -1.08 0.30
N GLY A 198 12.18 -0.24 0.26
CA GLY A 198 11.84 0.58 -0.91
C GLY A 198 12.90 1.61 -1.27
N LEU A 199 13.64 2.12 -0.29
CA LEU A 199 14.77 3.03 -0.48
C LEU A 199 16.10 2.30 -0.70
N CYS A 200 16.09 0.96 -0.77
CA CYS A 200 17.27 0.11 -1.00
C CYS A 200 18.41 0.39 -0.01
N HIS A 201 18.09 0.64 1.26
CA HIS A 201 19.08 1.04 2.26
C HIS A 201 20.18 -0.02 2.47
N HIS A 202 19.84 -1.31 2.33
CA HIS A 202 20.81 -2.42 2.43
C HIS A 202 21.87 -2.38 1.33
N GLU A 203 21.51 -2.00 0.09
CA GLU A 203 22.47 -1.87 -1.03
C GLU A 203 23.27 -0.57 -0.95
N ARG A 204 22.64 0.50 -0.50
CA ARG A 204 23.26 1.83 -0.37
C ARG A 204 24.26 1.95 0.78
N CYS A 205 24.34 0.98 1.65
CA CYS A 205 25.33 0.96 2.76
C CYS A 205 26.78 1.06 2.25
N GLN A 206 27.13 0.38 1.18
CA GLN A 206 28.38 0.54 0.41
C GLN A 206 29.66 0.71 1.23
N GLY A 207 29.90 -0.18 2.20
CA GLY A 207 31.13 -0.15 3.01
C GLY A 207 31.11 0.85 4.17
N ARG A 208 30.01 1.54 4.40
CA ARG A 208 29.76 2.31 5.63
C ARG A 208 29.61 1.39 6.82
N ASP A 209 29.82 1.92 8.03
CA ASP A 209 29.48 1.22 9.26
C ASP A 209 27.97 0.94 9.28
N ARG A 210 27.58 -0.33 9.44
CA ARG A 210 26.19 -0.77 9.29
C ARG A 210 25.25 -0.16 10.31
N TYR A 211 25.71 -0.06 11.55
CA TYR A 211 24.91 0.52 12.63
C TYR A 211 24.68 2.01 12.41
N LEU A 212 25.76 2.77 12.16
CA LEU A 212 25.65 4.21 11.91
C LEU A 212 24.86 4.52 10.63
N TRP A 213 24.97 3.64 9.63
CA TRP A 213 24.18 3.75 8.42
C TRP A 213 22.69 3.54 8.70
N ASN A 214 22.33 2.51 9.49
CA ASN A 214 20.95 2.28 9.90
C ASN A 214 20.40 3.49 10.67
N VAL A 215 21.13 3.99 11.65
CA VAL A 215 20.74 5.20 12.40
C VAL A 215 20.47 6.39 11.46
N ALA A 216 21.30 6.59 10.45
CA ALA A 216 21.11 7.66 9.46
C ALA A 216 19.84 7.44 8.59
N CYS A 217 19.57 6.20 8.21
CA CYS A 217 18.36 5.82 7.47
C CYS A 217 17.10 6.03 8.31
N ASP A 218 17.15 5.67 9.61
CA ASP A 218 16.01 5.81 10.52
C ASP A 218 15.63 7.28 10.72
N TYR A 219 16.59 8.20 10.82
CA TYR A 219 16.29 9.63 10.85
C TYR A 219 15.50 10.08 9.61
N VAL A 220 15.88 9.63 8.42
CA VAL A 220 15.18 9.98 7.17
C VAL A 220 13.78 9.38 7.13
N ILE A 221 13.67 8.09 7.49
CA ILE A 221 12.37 7.39 7.43
C ILE A 221 11.40 7.97 8.45
N ASN A 222 11.85 8.19 9.68
CA ASN A 222 10.99 8.69 10.74
C ASN A 222 10.52 10.13 10.46
N ASP A 223 11.37 10.97 9.84
CA ASP A 223 10.99 12.28 9.36
C ASP A 223 9.88 12.20 8.30
N TRP A 224 10.01 11.33 7.31
CA TRP A 224 8.98 11.13 6.29
C TRP A 224 7.68 10.57 6.86
N LEU A 225 7.75 9.59 7.77
CA LEU A 225 6.55 9.00 8.38
C LEU A 225 5.82 10.02 9.25
N HIS A 226 6.56 10.89 9.94
CA HIS A 226 5.99 11.99 10.70
C HIS A 226 5.24 12.98 9.78
N GLU A 227 5.82 13.37 8.64
CA GLU A 227 5.15 14.22 7.66
C GLU A 227 3.93 13.55 7.02
N MET A 228 4.03 12.27 6.66
CA MET A 228 2.95 11.49 6.06
C MET A 228 1.83 11.15 7.05
N ARG A 229 2.05 11.32 8.35
CA ARG A 229 1.10 10.98 9.44
C ARG A 229 0.60 9.55 9.35
N ILE A 230 1.50 8.60 9.13
CA ILE A 230 1.20 7.18 9.08
C ILE A 230 1.39 6.57 10.46
N GLY A 231 0.28 6.15 11.08
CA GLY A 231 0.30 5.52 12.39
C GLY A 231 0.84 6.43 13.50
N ASP A 232 1.05 5.84 14.66
CA ASP A 232 1.61 6.51 15.81
C ASP A 232 3.05 6.01 16.05
N MET A 233 3.96 6.95 16.25
CA MET A 233 5.34 6.63 16.59
C MET A 233 5.38 5.98 17.98
N PRO A 234 5.96 4.76 18.15
CA PRO A 234 6.09 4.15 19.47
C PRO A 234 6.85 5.07 20.44
N GLU A 235 6.46 5.07 21.73
CA GLU A 235 7.02 6.02 22.73
C GLU A 235 8.50 5.81 23.08
N GLU A 236 9.10 4.70 22.65
CA GLU A 236 10.52 4.40 22.94
C GLU A 236 11.42 5.22 22.02
N GLU A 237 12.15 6.17 22.59
CA GLU A 237 13.27 7.01 22.08
C GLU A 237 13.60 6.90 20.56
N LEU A 238 12.64 7.28 19.71
CA LEU A 238 12.81 7.20 18.27
C LEU A 238 13.73 8.28 17.73
N LEU A 239 14.53 7.90 16.74
CA LEU A 239 15.46 8.76 16.05
C LEU A 239 14.69 9.80 15.21
N TYR A 240 14.40 10.95 15.81
CA TYR A 240 13.80 12.10 15.16
C TYR A 240 14.49 13.38 15.58
N ASP A 241 14.92 14.18 14.61
CA ASP A 241 15.56 15.48 14.84
C ASP A 241 15.19 16.42 13.69
N GLU A 242 14.38 17.44 13.99
CA GLU A 242 13.93 18.42 13.02
C GLU A 242 15.08 19.16 12.31
N SER A 243 16.26 19.25 12.94
CA SER A 243 17.43 19.86 12.33
C SER A 243 18.01 19.06 11.14
N LEU A 244 17.64 17.76 11.02
CA LEU A 244 18.05 16.86 9.94
C LEU A 244 17.01 16.77 8.82
N HIS A 245 15.90 17.51 8.94
CA HIS A 245 14.81 17.52 7.96
C HIS A 245 15.32 17.76 6.53
N ASN A 246 14.77 17.02 5.58
CA ASN A 246 15.15 17.03 4.15
C ASN A 246 16.62 16.65 3.84
N MET A 247 17.37 16.08 4.78
CA MET A 247 18.69 15.53 4.50
C MET A 247 18.60 14.10 3.95
N SER A 248 19.56 13.70 3.10
CA SER A 248 19.69 12.31 2.68
C SER A 248 20.37 11.45 3.75
N ALA A 249 20.13 10.13 3.71
CA ALA A 249 20.78 9.21 4.64
C ALA A 249 22.33 9.29 4.56
N GLU A 250 22.89 9.51 3.38
CA GLU A 250 24.33 9.71 3.19
C GLU A 250 24.83 10.97 3.91
N ALA A 251 24.10 12.08 3.78
CA ALA A 251 24.48 13.33 4.42
C ALA A 251 24.38 13.26 5.95
N ILE A 252 23.35 12.59 6.46
CA ILE A 252 23.19 12.34 7.89
C ILE A 252 24.30 11.41 8.40
N TYR A 253 24.61 10.34 7.66
CA TYR A 253 25.72 9.44 8.01
C TYR A 253 27.03 10.20 8.14
N ASP A 254 27.37 11.04 7.15
CA ASP A 254 28.60 11.83 7.17
C ASP A 254 28.63 12.80 8.34
N LEU A 255 27.47 13.37 8.72
CA LEU A 255 27.33 14.22 9.88
C LEU A 255 27.56 13.43 11.19
N ILE A 256 26.94 12.25 11.34
CA ILE A 256 27.11 11.37 12.50
C ILE A 256 28.58 10.99 12.68
N VAL A 257 29.24 10.55 11.62
CA VAL A 257 30.67 10.16 11.65
C VAL A 257 31.55 11.33 12.04
N LYS A 258 31.27 12.52 11.52
CA LYS A 258 32.01 13.75 11.82
C LYS A 258 31.83 14.21 13.27
N GLU A 259 30.63 14.03 13.81
CA GLU A 259 30.26 14.55 15.13
C GLU A 259 29.93 13.43 16.13
N MET A 260 30.51 12.23 15.98
CA MET A 260 30.24 11.04 16.81
C MET A 260 30.16 11.31 18.33
N ARG A 261 30.80 12.36 18.81
CA ARG A 261 30.75 12.74 20.24
C ARG A 261 29.42 13.41 20.65
N LYS A 262 28.64 13.92 19.71
CA LYS A 262 27.36 14.59 19.97
C LYS A 262 26.16 13.63 19.92
N PHE A 263 26.24 12.60 19.07
CA PHE A 263 25.19 11.61 18.96
C PHE A 263 25.30 10.60 20.10
N LYS A 264 24.32 10.58 20.98
CA LYS A 264 24.18 9.58 22.04
C LYS A 264 23.93 8.20 21.41
N LYS A 265 24.10 7.12 22.20
CA LYS A 265 23.63 5.80 21.82
C LYS A 265 22.13 5.85 21.55
N HIS A 266 21.76 5.47 20.36
CA HIS A 266 20.37 5.46 19.89
C HIS A 266 19.84 4.03 19.78
N ALA A 267 18.61 3.81 20.18
CA ALA A 267 17.92 2.55 19.96
C ALA A 267 17.34 2.49 18.55
N THR A 268 17.41 1.32 17.92
CA THR A 268 16.72 0.99 16.68
C THR A 268 15.58 0.01 16.97
N PHE A 269 14.71 -0.26 16.00
CA PHE A 269 13.63 -1.23 16.19
C PHE A 269 14.11 -2.67 16.44
N ARG A 270 15.30 -2.99 16.01
CA ARG A 270 15.94 -4.28 16.33
C ARG A 270 16.52 -4.31 17.74
N GLY A 271 16.96 -3.19 18.25
CA GLY A 271 17.53 -3.04 19.58
C GLY A 271 18.80 -2.17 19.63
N TYR A 272 19.34 -1.98 20.82
CA TYR A 272 20.59 -1.22 21.00
C TYR A 272 21.76 -1.89 20.27
N ASP A 273 22.54 -1.08 19.55
CA ASP A 273 23.72 -1.53 18.79
C ASP A 273 23.40 -2.54 17.64
N GLN A 274 22.13 -2.75 17.27
CA GLN A 274 21.69 -3.60 16.18
C GLN A 274 21.02 -2.76 15.10
N GLY A 275 21.23 -3.09 13.83
CA GLY A 275 20.52 -2.47 12.72
C GLY A 275 19.21 -3.19 12.40
N ASP A 276 18.18 -2.49 11.96
CA ASP A 276 16.88 -3.05 11.59
C ASP A 276 16.92 -3.80 10.25
N ILE A 277 18.00 -3.64 9.49
CA ILE A 277 18.21 -4.23 8.18
C ILE A 277 19.14 -5.44 8.30
N PHE A 278 18.65 -6.61 7.87
CA PHE A 278 19.52 -7.77 7.68
C PHE A 278 20.37 -7.61 6.41
N GLY A 279 21.66 -7.88 6.54
CA GLY A 279 22.52 -8.09 5.38
C GLY A 279 22.43 -9.54 4.86
N SER A 280 23.48 -9.98 4.13
CA SER A 280 23.57 -11.33 3.55
C SER A 280 23.47 -12.51 4.54
N ASN A 281 23.44 -12.26 5.85
CA ASN A 281 23.38 -13.26 6.92
C ASN A 281 22.06 -13.21 7.71
N GLY A 282 20.98 -12.70 7.13
CA GLY A 282 19.65 -12.71 7.76
C GLY A 282 19.14 -14.14 8.04
N PRO A 283 18.10 -14.29 8.88
CA PRO A 283 17.48 -15.59 9.18
C PRO A 283 16.82 -16.16 7.93
N HIS A 284 17.54 -17.00 7.22
CA HIS A 284 16.99 -17.68 6.03
C HIS A 284 16.25 -18.93 6.47
N PHE A 285 14.95 -19.00 6.18
CA PHE A 285 14.20 -20.25 6.27
C PHE A 285 14.51 -21.10 5.04
N GLU A 286 15.41 -22.06 5.16
CA GLU A 286 15.41 -23.20 4.25
C GLU A 286 14.09 -23.94 4.48
N GLY A 287 13.14 -23.70 3.57
CA GLY A 287 11.88 -24.43 3.58
C GLY A 287 12.17 -25.92 3.54
N ILE A 288 11.71 -26.62 4.57
CA ILE A 288 11.64 -28.08 4.53
C ILE A 288 10.80 -28.43 3.30
N ARG A 289 11.45 -29.07 2.32
CA ARG A 289 10.80 -29.64 1.14
C ARG A 289 9.90 -30.79 1.54
#